data_2bff729fc238c9be0cf60ff63f21a4f8
#
_entry.id   2bff729fc238c9be0cf60ff63f21a4f8
#
_cell.length_a   1.000
_cell.length_b   1.000
_cell.length_c   1.000
_cell.angle_alpha   90.00
_cell.angle_beta   90.00
_cell.angle_gamma   90.00
#
_symmetry.space_group_name_H-M   'P 1'
#
loop_
_entity.id
_entity.type
_entity.pdbx_description
1 polymer ?
#
loop_
_entity_poly.entity_id
_entity_poly.type
_entity_poly.pdbx_seq_one_letter_code
_entity_poly.pdbx_strand_id
1 'polypeptide(L)'
;IGSKPIEGKLNTQSTQPMKIGSYGGEPFHGDLNDIRLYRSGLSQTQIKSIADGDQKVAGDTLVGSWEMEADLSLNLEQPIETIAHERIEKFLLRAFKSPADQATMDLYTEYFDKEYEKTDDFAQSMKDVVSAALASPRFIFVHNETDKDLANHASFNLATRLSFFLWSSIPDDELLDLAGEGKLQDTEVLKEQIDRMLNHRRVKNFCDSFAPQWLKINNLVSASPDFKTHRDYYFGGDDKISYKRGMHMMLEPLLNFETVFVENRPISELVDSDFTYRSHLLTEWYQGRAATYPINVNLRHIDFTRTPLTDRRYGGVITTGAVMVMTSGPFRSLPITRGSWVSSVIFNDPPEPPPDNVPDLKADDDTLQAEGLTVRQKLKQHSSNAKCAGCHKKIDPLGFALENYDLLGRWRDNYRTGLQVDASGKLFGKHDFKDVVGFKDAVLAEKDVFAKAFIKHVLSYGLGRQLTLADRIAAEEIAKASKKDDYKMRAIIKNIVIHPIFTQRNEK
;
A
#
# COMPACT_ATOMS: atom_id res chain seq x y z
N ILE A 1 -11.28 40.80 -15.11
CA ILE A 1 -10.82 40.02 -13.96
C ILE A 1 -11.21 40.82 -12.73
N GLY A 2 -12.22 40.32 -11.98
CA GLY A 2 -12.66 40.94 -10.74
C GLY A 2 -11.95 40.25 -9.56
N SER A 3 -11.29 41.02 -8.68
CA SER A 3 -10.82 40.50 -7.39
C SER A 3 -11.75 41.05 -6.31
N LYS A 4 -12.29 40.15 -5.48
CA LYS A 4 -12.99 40.51 -4.25
C LYS A 4 -12.15 40.05 -3.08
N PRO A 5 -11.68 40.93 -2.20
CA PRO A 5 -10.96 40.50 -1.01
C PRO A 5 -11.91 39.68 -0.13
N ILE A 6 -11.49 38.49 0.28
CA ILE A 6 -12.18 37.68 1.26
C ILE A 6 -11.48 37.98 2.58
N GLU A 7 -12.19 38.65 3.49
CA GLU A 7 -11.75 38.80 4.88
C GLU A 7 -12.05 37.52 5.66
N GLY A 8 -11.01 36.87 6.15
CA GLY A 8 -11.09 35.66 6.95
C GLY A 8 -10.07 34.61 6.58
N LYS A 9 -9.82 33.67 7.47
CA LYS A 9 -9.01 32.49 7.21
C LYS A 9 -9.87 31.45 6.50
N LEU A 10 -9.36 30.87 5.41
CA LEU A 10 -9.96 29.70 4.78
C LEU A 10 -10.14 28.63 5.87
N ASN A 11 -11.38 28.14 6.04
CA ASN A 11 -11.64 27.03 6.93
C ASN A 11 -11.10 25.73 6.30
N THR A 12 -9.86 25.40 6.60
CA THR A 12 -9.21 24.15 6.14
C THR A 12 -9.75 22.90 6.81
N GLN A 13 -10.69 23.05 7.77
CA GLN A 13 -11.31 21.96 8.51
C GLN A 13 -12.75 21.65 8.04
N SER A 14 -13.17 22.20 6.93
CA SER A 14 -14.51 21.92 6.39
C SER A 14 -14.62 20.46 5.98
N THR A 15 -15.61 19.77 6.55
CA THR A 15 -15.99 18.39 6.18
C THR A 15 -16.93 18.35 4.98
N GLN A 16 -17.32 19.51 4.48
CA GLN A 16 -18.17 19.63 3.30
C GLN A 16 -17.29 19.60 2.04
N PRO A 17 -17.71 18.90 0.98
CA PRO A 17 -17.02 18.98 -0.30
C PRO A 17 -16.97 20.41 -0.78
N MET A 18 -15.85 20.82 -1.38
CA MET A 18 -15.73 22.13 -2.02
C MET A 18 -16.72 22.16 -3.18
N LYS A 19 -17.65 23.10 -3.15
CA LYS A 19 -18.58 23.34 -4.25
C LYS A 19 -18.13 24.58 -5.01
N ILE A 20 -18.06 24.44 -6.32
CA ILE A 20 -17.76 25.54 -7.23
C ILE A 20 -19.02 25.77 -8.07
N GLY A 21 -19.41 27.02 -8.25
CA GLY A 21 -20.57 27.38 -9.04
C GLY A 21 -21.89 27.57 -8.28
N SER A 22 -21.88 27.51 -6.91
CA SER A 22 -23.04 27.91 -6.13
C SER A 22 -22.66 28.56 -4.82
N TYR A 23 -23.36 29.58 -4.40
CA TYR A 23 -23.28 30.21 -3.08
C TYR A 23 -24.69 30.49 -2.54
N GLY A 24 -24.97 30.02 -1.32
CA GLY A 24 -26.25 30.26 -0.69
C GLY A 24 -27.48 29.68 -1.40
N GLY A 25 -27.28 28.67 -2.27
CA GLY A 25 -28.36 28.06 -3.06
C GLY A 25 -28.55 28.67 -4.45
N GLU A 26 -27.88 29.78 -4.74
CA GLU A 26 -27.92 30.39 -6.06
C GLU A 26 -26.88 29.74 -7.00
N PRO A 27 -27.27 29.25 -8.19
CA PRO A 27 -26.34 28.70 -9.16
C PRO A 27 -25.49 29.81 -9.77
N PHE A 28 -24.24 29.48 -10.10
CA PHE A 28 -23.41 30.36 -10.92
C PHE A 28 -23.90 30.30 -12.38
N HIS A 29 -24.17 31.45 -12.95
CA HIS A 29 -24.51 31.60 -14.38
C HIS A 29 -23.30 32.15 -15.12
N GLY A 30 -22.56 31.28 -15.81
CA GLY A 30 -21.38 31.65 -16.57
C GLY A 30 -20.55 30.41 -16.91
N ASP A 31 -19.55 30.62 -17.76
CA ASP A 31 -18.63 29.55 -18.16
C ASP A 31 -17.44 29.48 -17.19
N LEU A 32 -17.10 28.25 -16.78
CA LEU A 32 -15.91 27.95 -15.99
C LEU A 32 -14.98 27.13 -16.85
N ASN A 33 -13.82 27.68 -17.21
CA ASN A 33 -12.90 27.01 -18.14
C ASN A 33 -11.73 26.33 -17.45
N ASP A 34 -11.14 26.95 -16.44
CA ASP A 34 -9.98 26.44 -15.72
C ASP A 34 -10.07 26.78 -14.23
N ILE A 35 -9.97 25.77 -13.38
CA ILE A 35 -10.03 25.95 -11.94
C ILE A 35 -8.71 25.47 -11.34
N ARG A 36 -8.02 26.36 -10.64
CA ARG A 36 -6.74 26.07 -9.99
C ARG A 36 -6.78 26.43 -8.51
N LEU A 37 -6.28 25.52 -7.67
CA LEU A 37 -6.15 25.73 -6.24
C LEU A 37 -4.67 25.86 -5.88
N TYR A 38 -4.33 26.92 -5.15
CA TYR A 38 -2.97 27.20 -4.69
C TYR A 38 -2.87 27.20 -3.18
N ARG A 39 -1.71 26.82 -2.65
CA ARG A 39 -1.43 26.79 -1.19
C ARG A 39 -1.23 28.20 -0.61
N SER A 40 -0.88 29.16 -1.41
CA SER A 40 -0.61 30.55 -1.00
C SER A 40 -1.32 31.52 -1.93
N GLY A 41 -1.56 32.74 -1.43
CA GLY A 41 -2.10 33.82 -2.27
C GLY A 41 -1.13 34.16 -3.40
N LEU A 42 -1.69 34.29 -4.60
CA LEU A 42 -0.94 34.70 -5.78
C LEU A 42 -0.91 36.22 -5.88
N SER A 43 0.22 36.78 -6.34
CA SER A 43 0.33 38.18 -6.69
C SER A 43 -0.51 38.50 -7.95
N GLN A 44 -0.88 39.73 -8.10
CA GLN A 44 -1.68 40.21 -9.28
C GLN A 44 -0.95 39.92 -10.60
N THR A 45 0.39 39.99 -10.60
CA THR A 45 1.21 39.68 -11.77
C THR A 45 1.15 38.19 -12.11
N GLN A 46 1.22 37.30 -11.08
CA GLN A 46 1.11 35.86 -11.26
C GLN A 46 -0.27 35.46 -11.78
N ILE A 47 -1.35 36.07 -11.23
CA ILE A 47 -2.72 35.82 -11.70
C ILE A 47 -2.87 36.20 -13.17
N LYS A 48 -2.31 37.37 -13.57
CA LYS A 48 -2.34 37.82 -14.95
C LYS A 48 -1.57 36.89 -15.88
N SER A 49 -0.36 36.47 -15.51
CA SER A 49 0.46 35.55 -16.31
C SER A 49 -0.23 34.19 -16.50
N ILE A 50 -0.90 33.71 -15.46
CA ILE A 50 -1.69 32.45 -15.54
C ILE A 50 -2.89 32.65 -16.50
N ALA A 51 -3.57 33.77 -16.43
CA ALA A 51 -4.68 34.11 -17.34
C ALA A 51 -4.23 34.25 -18.80
N ASP A 52 -2.98 34.66 -19.01
CA ASP A 52 -2.35 34.78 -20.34
C ASP A 52 -1.76 33.44 -20.84
N GLY A 53 -1.99 32.32 -20.11
CA GLY A 53 -1.62 30.94 -20.52
C GLY A 53 -0.28 30.39 -19.99
N ASP A 54 0.42 31.13 -19.12
CA ASP A 54 1.67 30.65 -18.54
C ASP A 54 1.43 29.67 -17.39
N GLN A 55 1.60 28.37 -17.66
CA GLN A 55 1.38 27.31 -16.67
C GLN A 55 2.49 27.20 -15.61
N LYS A 56 3.63 27.86 -15.78
CA LYS A 56 4.82 27.70 -14.91
C LYS A 56 4.90 28.68 -13.75
N VAL A 57 4.05 29.71 -13.72
CA VAL A 57 4.18 30.85 -12.80
C VAL A 57 4.00 30.52 -11.32
N ALA A 58 3.44 29.36 -10.98
CA ALA A 58 3.12 29.04 -9.58
C ALA A 58 3.55 27.62 -9.14
N GLY A 59 4.49 27.02 -9.84
CA GLY A 59 5.05 25.66 -9.64
C GLY A 59 4.72 24.96 -8.31
N ASP A 60 5.50 25.22 -7.28
CA ASP A 60 5.41 24.52 -5.99
C ASP A 60 4.18 24.86 -5.13
N THR A 61 3.40 25.87 -5.49
CA THR A 61 2.21 26.30 -4.74
C THR A 61 0.90 25.74 -5.29
N LEU A 62 0.92 25.17 -6.50
CA LEU A 62 -0.26 24.59 -7.14
C LEU A 62 -0.63 23.28 -6.42
N VAL A 63 -1.83 23.19 -5.86
CA VAL A 63 -2.37 22.02 -5.17
C VAL A 63 -3.17 21.13 -6.11
N GLY A 64 -3.87 21.73 -7.06
CA GLY A 64 -4.66 21.04 -8.06
C GLY A 64 -5.11 21.98 -9.16
N SER A 65 -5.19 21.46 -10.37
CA SER A 65 -5.81 22.12 -11.51
C SER A 65 -6.84 21.18 -12.13
N TRP A 66 -7.96 21.74 -12.54
CA TRP A 66 -9.00 21.04 -13.26
C TRP A 66 -9.21 21.83 -14.55
N GLU A 67 -8.64 21.33 -15.61
CA GLU A 67 -8.91 21.85 -16.95
C GLU A 67 -10.30 21.34 -17.33
N MET A 68 -11.26 22.23 -17.36
CA MET A 68 -12.58 21.93 -17.87
C MET A 68 -12.59 22.17 -19.40
N GLU A 69 -11.62 21.57 -20.08
CA GLU A 69 -11.81 21.28 -21.49
C GLU A 69 -12.82 20.14 -21.62
N ALA A 70 -14.03 20.39 -21.19
CA ALA A 70 -15.11 19.80 -21.91
C ALA A 70 -15.09 20.48 -23.27
N ASP A 71 -14.60 19.79 -24.25
CA ASP A 71 -15.13 19.99 -25.60
C ASP A 71 -16.60 19.55 -25.59
N LEU A 72 -17.40 20.35 -24.89
CA LEU A 72 -18.86 20.32 -24.88
C LEU A 72 -19.42 21.08 -26.04
N SER A 73 -18.57 21.66 -26.90
CA SER A 73 -18.98 21.97 -28.24
C SER A 73 -19.25 20.65 -28.95
N LEU A 74 -20.47 20.15 -28.77
CA LEU A 74 -21.07 19.29 -29.78
C LEU A 74 -20.85 20.04 -31.08
N ASN A 75 -19.95 19.52 -31.92
CA ASN A 75 -19.85 20.02 -33.27
C ASN A 75 -21.17 19.61 -33.94
N LEU A 76 -22.17 20.51 -33.85
CA LEU A 76 -23.53 20.27 -34.34
C LEU A 76 -23.57 20.04 -35.86
N GLU A 77 -22.41 20.12 -36.54
CA GLU A 77 -22.25 19.75 -37.95
C GLU A 77 -22.17 18.24 -38.19
N GLN A 78 -21.94 17.42 -37.10
CA GLN A 78 -21.92 15.97 -37.21
C GLN A 78 -23.22 15.36 -36.68
N PRO A 79 -23.70 14.26 -37.29
CA PRO A 79 -24.81 13.47 -36.73
C PRO A 79 -24.55 13.05 -35.27
N ILE A 80 -25.58 13.09 -34.45
CA ILE A 80 -25.49 12.74 -33.02
C ILE A 80 -24.97 11.32 -32.83
N GLU A 81 -25.36 10.38 -33.69
CA GLU A 81 -24.90 9.00 -33.70
C GLU A 81 -23.39 8.92 -33.90
N THR A 82 -22.83 9.71 -34.83
CA THR A 82 -21.38 9.75 -35.06
C THR A 82 -20.63 10.21 -33.81
N ILE A 83 -21.10 11.26 -33.15
CA ILE A 83 -20.52 11.75 -31.90
C ILE A 83 -20.63 10.71 -30.80
N ALA A 84 -21.77 10.03 -30.70
CA ALA A 84 -21.97 8.97 -29.70
C ALA A 84 -21.01 7.79 -29.91
N HIS A 85 -20.88 7.31 -31.16
CA HIS A 85 -20.02 6.19 -31.51
C HIS A 85 -18.56 6.48 -31.21
N GLU A 86 -18.04 7.67 -31.56
CA GLU A 86 -16.66 8.10 -31.21
C GLU A 86 -16.44 8.13 -29.69
N ARG A 87 -17.41 8.61 -28.92
CA ARG A 87 -17.32 8.64 -27.45
C ARG A 87 -17.40 7.26 -26.83
N ILE A 88 -18.24 6.38 -27.38
CA ILE A 88 -18.32 4.98 -26.95
C ILE A 88 -17.00 4.29 -27.21
N GLU A 89 -16.37 4.44 -28.37
CA GLU A 89 -15.08 3.85 -28.69
C GLU A 89 -14.01 4.28 -27.70
N LYS A 90 -13.87 5.57 -27.46
CA LYS A 90 -12.91 6.12 -26.48
C LYS A 90 -13.18 5.61 -25.05
N PHE A 91 -14.46 5.53 -24.67
CA PHE A 91 -14.84 5.02 -23.36
C PHE A 91 -14.52 3.52 -23.22
N LEU A 92 -14.87 2.70 -24.21
CA LEU A 92 -14.61 1.25 -24.20
C LEU A 92 -13.12 0.95 -24.19
N LEU A 93 -12.28 1.69 -24.95
CA LEU A 93 -10.83 1.56 -24.90
C LEU A 93 -10.29 1.70 -23.47
N ARG A 94 -10.75 2.71 -22.74
CA ARG A 94 -10.36 2.92 -21.33
C ARG A 94 -10.97 1.87 -20.41
N ALA A 95 -12.26 1.57 -20.54
CA ALA A 95 -12.97 0.65 -19.68
C ALA A 95 -12.42 -0.78 -19.83
N PHE A 96 -12.17 -1.23 -21.06
CA PHE A 96 -11.67 -2.58 -21.35
C PHE A 96 -10.15 -2.67 -21.40
N LYS A 97 -9.45 -1.51 -21.35
CA LYS A 97 -7.98 -1.39 -21.32
C LYS A 97 -7.32 -1.89 -22.61
N SER A 98 -8.10 -2.10 -23.65
CA SER A 98 -7.73 -2.50 -25.00
C SER A 98 -8.82 -2.09 -25.98
N PRO A 99 -8.54 -1.94 -27.29
CA PRO A 99 -9.57 -1.71 -28.28
C PRO A 99 -10.66 -2.78 -28.24
N ALA A 100 -11.90 -2.39 -28.44
CA ALA A 100 -12.99 -3.31 -28.65
C ALA A 100 -12.93 -3.86 -30.08
N ASP A 101 -13.19 -5.16 -30.23
CA ASP A 101 -13.41 -5.74 -31.55
C ASP A 101 -14.70 -5.19 -32.20
N GLN A 102 -14.84 -5.38 -33.52
CA GLN A 102 -15.97 -4.82 -34.27
C GLN A 102 -17.32 -5.28 -33.72
N ALA A 103 -17.46 -6.56 -33.37
CA ALA A 103 -18.71 -7.08 -32.83
C ALA A 103 -19.08 -6.44 -31.48
N THR A 104 -18.08 -6.18 -30.64
CA THR A 104 -18.27 -5.46 -29.39
C THR A 104 -18.64 -3.99 -29.67
N MET A 105 -17.97 -3.32 -30.60
CA MET A 105 -18.34 -1.95 -31.00
C MET A 105 -19.77 -1.88 -31.50
N ASP A 106 -20.14 -2.75 -32.42
CA ASP A 106 -21.50 -2.82 -32.97
C ASP A 106 -22.54 -3.01 -31.85
N LEU A 107 -22.27 -3.89 -30.90
CA LEU A 107 -23.17 -4.15 -29.77
C LEU A 107 -23.49 -2.89 -28.95
N TYR A 108 -22.47 -2.08 -28.61
CA TYR A 108 -22.65 -0.89 -27.78
C TYR A 108 -23.18 0.31 -28.57
N THR A 109 -22.81 0.44 -29.84
CA THR A 109 -23.32 1.51 -30.70
C THR A 109 -24.79 1.26 -31.06
N GLU A 110 -25.16 0.03 -31.46
CA GLU A 110 -26.56 -0.32 -31.68
C GLU A 110 -27.42 -0.18 -30.42
N TYR A 111 -26.85 -0.44 -29.24
CA TYR A 111 -27.55 -0.25 -27.98
C TYR A 111 -27.83 1.23 -27.74
N PHE A 112 -26.85 2.10 -28.01
CA PHE A 112 -27.05 3.56 -27.95
C PHE A 112 -28.15 4.00 -28.92
N ASP A 113 -28.06 3.60 -30.17
CA ASP A 113 -28.99 4.02 -31.22
C ASP A 113 -30.43 3.65 -30.85
N LYS A 114 -30.66 2.42 -30.39
CA LYS A 114 -31.97 1.95 -29.93
C LYS A 114 -32.55 2.72 -28.74
N GLU A 115 -31.71 3.08 -27.77
CA GLU A 115 -32.16 3.85 -26.61
C GLU A 115 -32.38 5.33 -26.99
N TYR A 116 -31.56 5.87 -27.88
CA TYR A 116 -31.71 7.24 -28.36
C TYR A 116 -32.98 7.42 -29.23
N GLU A 117 -33.27 6.47 -30.09
CA GLU A 117 -34.54 6.44 -30.87
C GLU A 117 -35.81 6.46 -29.98
N LYS A 118 -35.73 5.85 -28.79
CA LYS A 118 -36.86 5.81 -27.85
C LYS A 118 -37.03 7.05 -27.01
N THR A 119 -35.93 7.67 -26.63
CA THR A 119 -35.92 8.72 -25.60
C THR A 119 -35.66 10.11 -26.12
N ASP A 120 -35.00 10.23 -27.27
CA ASP A 120 -34.44 11.49 -27.79
C ASP A 120 -33.54 12.19 -26.74
N ASP A 121 -32.97 11.41 -25.79
CA ASP A 121 -32.13 11.90 -24.72
C ASP A 121 -30.71 11.30 -24.83
N PHE A 122 -29.81 12.10 -25.42
CA PHE A 122 -28.41 11.70 -25.60
C PHE A 122 -27.72 11.33 -24.26
N ALA A 123 -27.96 12.13 -23.24
CA ALA A 123 -27.26 11.94 -21.96
C ALA A 123 -27.74 10.65 -21.25
N GLN A 124 -29.04 10.35 -21.33
CA GLN A 124 -29.58 9.12 -20.76
C GLN A 124 -29.12 7.90 -21.55
N SER A 125 -29.19 7.92 -22.88
CA SER A 125 -28.74 6.81 -23.74
C SER A 125 -27.24 6.52 -23.54
N MET A 126 -26.39 7.55 -23.40
CA MET A 126 -24.97 7.37 -23.06
C MET A 126 -24.78 6.76 -21.66
N LYS A 127 -25.57 7.15 -20.66
CA LYS A 127 -25.50 6.53 -19.31
C LYS A 127 -25.86 5.06 -19.32
N ASP A 128 -26.83 4.67 -20.16
CA ASP A 128 -27.24 3.29 -20.29
C ASP A 128 -26.13 2.43 -20.91
N VAL A 129 -25.46 2.93 -21.95
CA VAL A 129 -24.28 2.31 -22.55
C VAL A 129 -23.14 2.18 -21.55
N VAL A 130 -22.80 3.27 -20.83
CA VAL A 130 -21.78 3.26 -19.80
C VAL A 130 -22.09 2.24 -18.72
N SER A 131 -23.35 2.18 -18.27
CA SER A 131 -23.80 1.22 -17.27
C SER A 131 -23.63 -0.23 -17.73
N ALA A 132 -23.98 -0.53 -18.97
CA ALA A 132 -23.81 -1.83 -19.59
C ALA A 132 -22.31 -2.20 -19.68
N ALA A 133 -21.44 -1.28 -20.10
CA ALA A 133 -20.01 -1.53 -20.18
C ALA A 133 -19.38 -1.76 -18.80
N LEU A 134 -19.77 -0.99 -17.79
CA LEU A 134 -19.28 -1.17 -16.40
C LEU A 134 -19.75 -2.48 -15.77
N ALA A 135 -20.88 -3.05 -16.22
CA ALA A 135 -21.36 -4.35 -15.79
C ALA A 135 -20.70 -5.52 -16.56
N SER A 136 -19.95 -5.23 -17.62
CA SER A 136 -19.29 -6.25 -18.44
C SER A 136 -18.16 -6.95 -17.68
N PRO A 137 -17.99 -8.27 -17.86
CA PRO A 137 -16.82 -9.01 -17.38
C PRO A 137 -15.49 -8.40 -17.86
N ARG A 138 -15.43 -7.81 -19.04
CA ARG A 138 -14.24 -7.14 -19.59
C ARG A 138 -13.82 -5.92 -18.75
N PHE A 139 -14.75 -5.24 -18.11
CA PHE A 139 -14.45 -4.17 -17.17
C PHE A 139 -14.11 -4.70 -15.78
N ILE A 140 -14.94 -5.63 -15.24
CA ILE A 140 -14.88 -6.10 -13.86
C ILE A 140 -13.59 -6.88 -13.60
N PHE A 141 -13.16 -7.71 -14.55
CA PHE A 141 -11.98 -8.53 -14.37
C PHE A 141 -10.74 -7.92 -15.03
N VAL A 142 -9.59 -8.08 -14.36
CA VAL A 142 -8.28 -7.86 -14.96
C VAL A 142 -7.87 -9.16 -15.65
N HIS A 143 -8.12 -9.26 -16.93
CA HIS A 143 -7.72 -10.39 -17.75
C HIS A 143 -6.75 -9.95 -18.84
N ASN A 144 -5.98 -10.88 -19.36
CA ASN A 144 -5.18 -10.59 -20.55
C ASN A 144 -6.07 -10.70 -21.78
N GLU A 145 -5.90 -9.79 -22.70
CA GLU A 145 -6.44 -9.94 -24.04
C GLU A 145 -5.76 -11.13 -24.71
N THR A 146 -6.54 -12.09 -25.12
CA THR A 146 -6.08 -13.33 -25.77
C THR A 146 -6.37 -13.35 -27.26
N ASP A 147 -7.09 -12.34 -27.74
CA ASP A 147 -7.35 -12.20 -29.17
C ASP A 147 -6.04 -11.84 -29.88
N LYS A 148 -5.49 -12.84 -30.60
CA LYS A 148 -4.26 -12.70 -31.36
C LYS A 148 -4.44 -11.85 -32.63
N ASP A 149 -5.69 -11.67 -33.06
CA ASP A 149 -6.02 -10.83 -34.21
C ASP A 149 -6.04 -9.35 -33.83
N LEU A 150 -6.11 -9.05 -32.52
CA LEU A 150 -5.99 -7.69 -32.04
C LEU A 150 -4.55 -7.20 -32.14
N ALA A 151 -4.34 -6.18 -32.96
CA ALA A 151 -3.03 -5.56 -33.12
C ALA A 151 -2.47 -5.07 -31.75
N ASN A 152 -1.19 -5.36 -31.50
CA ASN A 152 -0.49 -4.94 -30.28
C ASN A 152 -1.09 -5.45 -28.95
N HIS A 153 -1.86 -6.55 -28.95
CA HIS A 153 -2.48 -7.11 -27.74
C HIS A 153 -1.47 -7.29 -26.58
N ALA A 154 -0.23 -7.71 -26.88
CA ALA A 154 0.82 -7.87 -25.87
C ALA A 154 1.18 -6.54 -25.19
N SER A 155 1.17 -5.43 -25.93
CA SER A 155 1.41 -4.08 -25.39
C SER A 155 0.27 -3.60 -24.49
N PHE A 156 -0.99 -3.83 -24.89
CA PHE A 156 -2.16 -3.52 -24.04
C PHE A 156 -2.17 -4.36 -22.75
N ASN A 157 -1.81 -5.63 -22.85
CA ASN A 157 -1.66 -6.50 -21.68
C ASN A 157 -0.56 -6.00 -20.74
N LEU A 158 0.56 -5.53 -21.28
CA LEU A 158 1.66 -4.96 -20.50
C LEU A 158 1.24 -3.63 -19.85
N ALA A 159 0.59 -2.73 -20.60
CA ALA A 159 0.05 -1.47 -20.08
C ALA A 159 -0.89 -1.71 -18.88
N THR A 160 -1.79 -2.67 -19.03
CA THR A 160 -2.75 -3.05 -17.99
C THR A 160 -2.03 -3.59 -16.75
N ARG A 161 -1.11 -4.56 -16.89
CA ARG A 161 -0.35 -5.12 -15.77
C ARG A 161 0.46 -4.04 -15.05
N LEU A 162 1.16 -3.20 -15.80
CA LEU A 162 1.99 -2.13 -15.26
C LEU A 162 1.16 -1.14 -14.45
N SER A 163 0.01 -0.73 -15.00
CA SER A 163 -0.89 0.22 -14.36
C SER A 163 -1.52 -0.33 -13.08
N PHE A 164 -2.04 -1.56 -13.10
CA PHE A 164 -2.57 -2.18 -11.90
C PHE A 164 -1.48 -2.47 -10.86
N PHE A 165 -0.28 -2.84 -11.31
CA PHE A 165 0.85 -3.08 -10.41
C PHE A 165 1.28 -1.81 -9.67
N LEU A 166 1.49 -0.69 -10.38
CA LEU A 166 2.05 0.52 -9.78
C LEU A 166 0.99 1.52 -9.29
N TRP A 167 -0.19 1.54 -9.90
CA TRP A 167 -1.21 2.53 -9.61
C TRP A 167 -2.53 1.95 -9.08
N SER A 168 -2.69 0.63 -9.08
CA SER A 168 -3.95 -0.05 -8.73
C SER A 168 -5.15 0.56 -9.49
N SER A 169 -4.94 0.91 -10.74
CA SER A 169 -5.90 1.62 -11.59
C SER A 169 -5.74 1.19 -13.03
N ILE A 170 -6.70 1.58 -13.88
CA ILE A 170 -6.60 1.40 -15.33
C ILE A 170 -5.45 2.22 -15.92
N PRO A 171 -4.88 1.83 -17.08
CA PRO A 171 -3.90 2.62 -17.80
C PRO A 171 -4.41 4.04 -18.09
N ASP A 172 -3.50 5.02 -18.07
CA ASP A 172 -3.79 6.35 -18.57
C ASP A 172 -3.66 6.39 -20.12
N ASP A 173 -4.05 7.53 -20.69
CA ASP A 173 -4.08 7.66 -22.15
C ASP A 173 -2.69 7.49 -22.76
N GLU A 174 -1.64 8.03 -22.12
CA GLU A 174 -0.27 7.88 -22.59
C GLU A 174 0.16 6.42 -22.68
N LEU A 175 -0.20 5.59 -21.67
CA LEU A 175 0.09 4.15 -21.73
C LEU A 175 -0.74 3.43 -22.79
N LEU A 176 -2.01 3.83 -23.00
CA LEU A 176 -2.88 3.25 -24.03
C LEU A 176 -2.40 3.62 -25.43
N ASP A 177 -1.97 4.86 -25.66
CA ASP A 177 -1.42 5.33 -26.93
C ASP A 177 -0.12 4.57 -27.29
N LEU A 178 0.82 4.48 -26.34
CA LEU A 178 2.05 3.71 -26.52
C LEU A 178 1.79 2.22 -26.74
N ALA A 179 0.74 1.68 -26.10
CA ALA A 179 0.32 0.31 -26.33
C ALA A 179 -0.26 0.13 -27.74
N GLY A 180 -1.09 1.06 -28.19
CA GLY A 180 -1.65 1.08 -29.55
C GLY A 180 -0.59 1.15 -30.63
N GLU A 181 0.50 1.85 -30.37
CA GLU A 181 1.67 1.94 -31.27
C GLU A 181 2.62 0.75 -31.15
N GLY A 182 2.38 -0.18 -30.21
CA GLY A 182 3.28 -1.31 -29.93
C GLY A 182 4.60 -0.94 -29.26
N LYS A 183 4.78 0.33 -28.89
CA LYS A 183 6.02 0.90 -28.35
C LYS A 183 6.39 0.39 -26.96
N LEU A 184 5.46 -0.11 -26.17
CA LEU A 184 5.75 -0.66 -24.83
C LEU A 184 6.59 -1.95 -24.88
N GLN A 185 6.77 -2.56 -26.05
CA GLN A 185 7.69 -3.68 -26.24
C GLN A 185 9.15 -3.22 -26.35
N ASP A 186 9.40 -1.93 -26.57
CA ASP A 186 10.74 -1.34 -26.51
C ASP A 186 11.16 -1.14 -25.06
N THR A 187 12.33 -1.67 -24.69
CA THR A 187 12.83 -1.64 -23.31
C THR A 187 13.13 -0.23 -22.84
N GLU A 188 13.58 0.67 -23.69
CA GLU A 188 13.91 2.05 -23.30
C GLU A 188 12.61 2.84 -23.07
N VAL A 189 11.63 2.73 -23.98
CA VAL A 189 10.29 3.32 -23.77
C VAL A 189 9.65 2.80 -22.49
N LEU A 190 9.74 1.49 -22.24
CA LEU A 190 9.22 0.89 -21.01
C LEU A 190 9.89 1.46 -19.76
N LYS A 191 11.21 1.66 -19.76
CA LYS A 191 11.95 2.29 -18.64
C LYS A 191 11.50 3.73 -18.41
N GLU A 192 11.30 4.51 -19.45
CA GLU A 192 10.80 5.87 -19.36
C GLU A 192 9.41 5.90 -18.71
N GLN A 193 8.52 5.00 -19.14
CA GLN A 193 7.18 4.89 -18.57
C GLN A 193 7.21 4.45 -17.10
N ILE A 194 8.06 3.52 -16.73
CA ILE A 194 8.24 3.13 -15.32
C ILE A 194 8.70 4.34 -14.50
N ASP A 195 9.67 5.12 -14.98
CA ASP A 195 10.15 6.31 -14.28
C ASP A 195 9.07 7.38 -14.14
N ARG A 196 8.30 7.64 -15.19
CA ARG A 196 7.13 8.51 -15.14
C ARG A 196 6.13 8.04 -14.07
N MET A 197 5.80 6.77 -14.09
CA MET A 197 4.81 6.18 -13.17
C MET A 197 5.28 6.19 -11.73
N LEU A 198 6.56 5.92 -11.46
CA LEU A 198 7.15 5.97 -10.12
C LEU A 198 7.23 7.39 -9.54
N ASN A 199 7.22 8.41 -10.40
CA ASN A 199 7.20 9.82 -9.97
C ASN A 199 5.79 10.42 -9.92
N HIS A 200 4.78 9.69 -10.38
CA HIS A 200 3.40 10.14 -10.36
C HIS A 200 2.74 9.90 -9.00
N ARG A 201 1.83 10.82 -8.57
CA ARG A 201 1.13 10.71 -7.27
C ARG A 201 0.37 9.39 -7.07
N ARG A 202 -0.11 8.75 -8.15
CA ARG A 202 -0.83 7.46 -8.08
C ARG A 202 0.04 6.32 -7.57
N VAL A 203 1.37 6.47 -7.56
CA VAL A 203 2.28 5.44 -7.03
C VAL A 203 2.06 5.17 -5.54
N LYS A 204 1.44 6.10 -4.82
CA LYS A 204 1.00 5.87 -3.44
C LYS A 204 0.06 4.66 -3.34
N ASN A 205 -0.74 4.39 -4.37
CA ASN A 205 -1.65 3.23 -4.38
C ASN A 205 -0.89 1.90 -4.30
N PHE A 206 0.34 1.83 -4.84
CA PHE A 206 1.20 0.66 -4.62
C PHE A 206 1.53 0.48 -3.14
N CYS A 207 1.94 1.56 -2.47
CA CYS A 207 2.24 1.51 -1.02
C CYS A 207 1.01 1.10 -0.21
N ASP A 208 -0.15 1.69 -0.52
CA ASP A 208 -1.41 1.44 0.19
C ASP A 208 -1.98 0.03 -0.06
N SER A 209 -1.61 -0.61 -1.18
CA SER A 209 -2.09 -1.96 -1.52
C SER A 209 -1.09 -3.06 -1.17
N PHE A 210 0.18 -2.89 -1.52
CA PHE A 210 1.21 -3.91 -1.33
C PHE A 210 1.64 -4.04 0.14
N ALA A 211 1.98 -2.93 0.80
CA ALA A 211 2.54 -2.97 2.15
C ALA A 211 1.60 -3.63 3.17
N PRO A 212 0.28 -3.33 3.21
CA PRO A 212 -0.64 -4.01 4.11
C PRO A 212 -0.74 -5.51 3.86
N GLN A 213 -0.69 -5.95 2.60
CA GLN A 213 -0.74 -7.37 2.23
C GLN A 213 0.56 -8.07 2.61
N TRP A 214 1.72 -7.49 2.26
CA TRP A 214 3.03 -8.03 2.60
C TRP A 214 3.20 -8.20 4.10
N LEU A 215 2.92 -7.14 4.88
CA LEU A 215 3.06 -7.14 6.34
C LEU A 215 1.95 -7.91 7.06
N LYS A 216 0.90 -8.34 6.35
CA LYS A 216 -0.30 -8.97 6.92
C LYS A 216 -0.97 -8.08 7.98
N ILE A 217 -0.90 -6.74 7.80
CA ILE A 217 -1.27 -5.77 8.82
C ILE A 217 -2.77 -5.80 9.17
N ASN A 218 -3.61 -6.30 8.27
CA ASN A 218 -5.04 -6.48 8.50
C ASN A 218 -5.34 -7.41 9.70
N ASN A 219 -4.40 -8.30 10.06
CA ASN A 219 -4.54 -9.15 11.24
C ASN A 219 -4.60 -8.32 12.54
N LEU A 220 -4.10 -7.07 12.51
CA LEU A 220 -4.21 -6.18 13.66
C LEU A 220 -5.66 -5.80 13.99
N VAL A 221 -6.54 -5.78 12.99
CA VAL A 221 -7.98 -5.45 13.18
C VAL A 221 -8.67 -6.52 14.03
N SER A 222 -8.26 -7.77 13.87
CA SER A 222 -8.80 -8.92 14.63
C SER A 222 -8.04 -9.21 15.93
N ALA A 223 -6.87 -8.56 16.13
CA ALA A 223 -6.12 -8.73 17.37
C ALA A 223 -6.87 -8.14 18.57
N SER A 224 -7.07 -8.93 19.58
CA SER A 224 -7.89 -8.57 20.75
C SER A 224 -7.12 -8.89 22.05
N PRO A 225 -6.23 -7.98 22.51
CA PRO A 225 -5.72 -8.04 23.88
C PRO A 225 -6.87 -8.13 24.89
N ASP A 226 -6.69 -8.83 25.98
CA ASP A 226 -7.76 -8.98 26.98
C ASP A 226 -8.20 -7.61 27.53
N PHE A 227 -9.48 -7.33 27.39
CA PHE A 227 -10.05 -6.03 27.75
C PHE A 227 -9.93 -5.70 29.23
N LYS A 228 -10.03 -6.69 30.12
CA LYS A 228 -9.97 -6.48 31.56
C LYS A 228 -8.56 -6.11 32.01
N THR A 229 -7.56 -6.76 31.41
CA THR A 229 -6.15 -6.58 31.76
C THR A 229 -5.51 -5.40 31.01
N HIS A 230 -5.98 -5.10 29.80
CA HIS A 230 -5.39 -4.13 28.87
C HIS A 230 -6.38 -3.06 28.42
N ARG A 231 -7.12 -2.52 29.38
CA ARG A 231 -8.13 -1.49 29.13
C ARG A 231 -7.53 -0.25 28.47
N ASP A 232 -6.29 0.10 28.80
CA ASP A 232 -5.53 1.21 28.25
C ASP A 232 -5.24 1.08 26.74
N TYR A 233 -5.29 -0.14 26.19
CA TYR A 233 -5.20 -0.36 24.75
C TYR A 233 -6.46 0.10 24.00
N TYR A 234 -7.62 -0.02 24.62
CA TYR A 234 -8.91 0.30 24.00
C TYR A 234 -9.37 1.74 24.26
N PHE A 235 -9.01 2.31 25.41
CA PHE A 235 -9.42 3.64 25.83
C PHE A 235 -8.21 4.53 26.11
N GLY A 236 -8.31 5.81 25.76
CA GLY A 236 -7.44 6.84 26.30
C GLY A 236 -7.72 7.08 27.78
N GLY A 237 -6.83 7.79 28.48
CA GLY A 237 -6.88 7.99 29.93
C GLY A 237 -8.18 8.56 30.52
N ASP A 238 -9.04 9.16 29.70
CA ASP A 238 -10.44 9.48 30.06
C ASP A 238 -11.35 8.44 29.39
N ASP A 239 -12.11 7.69 30.17
CA ASP A 239 -13.04 6.64 29.73
C ASP A 239 -14.09 7.06 28.67
N LYS A 240 -14.05 8.31 28.24
CA LYS A 240 -15.02 8.93 27.33
C LYS A 240 -14.68 8.78 25.85
N ILE A 241 -13.46 8.37 25.49
CA ILE A 241 -13.04 8.29 24.09
C ILE A 241 -12.61 6.85 23.76
N SER A 242 -13.53 6.12 23.16
CA SER A 242 -13.22 4.82 22.55
C SER A 242 -12.30 5.02 21.34
N TYR A 243 -10.99 4.93 21.54
CA TYR A 243 -10.01 5.10 20.50
C TYR A 243 -9.12 3.87 20.40
N LYS A 244 -9.29 3.12 19.31
CA LYS A 244 -8.47 1.92 19.07
C LYS A 244 -7.04 2.32 18.73
N ARG A 245 -6.11 2.21 19.67
CA ARG A 245 -4.67 2.45 19.46
C ARG A 245 -4.10 1.61 18.34
N GLY A 246 -4.65 0.43 18.09
CA GLY A 246 -4.30 -0.40 16.95
C GLY A 246 -4.38 0.33 15.61
N MET A 247 -5.33 1.27 15.44
CA MET A 247 -5.41 2.08 14.22
C MET A 247 -4.17 2.98 14.03
N HIS A 248 -3.64 3.56 15.13
CA HIS A 248 -2.38 4.33 15.05
C HIS A 248 -1.18 3.45 14.80
N MET A 249 -1.14 2.29 15.48
CA MET A 249 -0.04 1.32 15.30
C MET A 249 0.04 0.83 13.84
N MET A 250 -1.11 0.69 13.17
CA MET A 250 -1.16 0.26 11.77
C MET A 250 -0.42 1.22 10.83
N LEU A 251 -0.53 2.52 11.08
CA LEU A 251 0.06 3.55 10.20
C LEU A 251 1.59 3.64 10.33
N GLU A 252 2.17 3.29 11.47
CA GLU A 252 3.62 3.37 11.69
C GLU A 252 4.42 2.58 10.64
N PRO A 253 4.24 1.25 10.47
CA PRO A 253 4.99 0.48 9.48
C PRO A 253 4.60 0.83 8.04
N LEU A 254 3.37 1.28 7.78
CA LEU A 254 2.95 1.67 6.44
C LEU A 254 3.62 2.98 5.99
N LEU A 255 3.73 3.97 6.88
CA LEU A 255 4.44 5.22 6.60
C LEU A 255 5.96 5.00 6.50
N ASN A 256 6.53 4.07 7.28
CA ASN A 256 7.93 3.68 7.13
C ASN A 256 8.17 3.07 5.74
N PHE A 257 7.30 2.17 5.29
CA PHE A 257 7.39 1.58 3.95
C PHE A 257 7.25 2.64 2.86
N GLU A 258 6.24 3.52 2.96
CA GLU A 258 6.01 4.60 1.99
C GLU A 258 7.24 5.51 1.87
N THR A 259 7.88 5.85 2.98
CA THR A 259 9.10 6.66 2.98
C THR A 259 10.26 5.98 2.26
N VAL A 260 10.52 4.71 2.56
CA VAL A 260 11.57 3.92 1.87
C VAL A 260 11.30 3.86 0.37
N PHE A 261 10.03 3.72 -0.02
CA PHE A 261 9.62 3.69 -1.42
C PHE A 261 9.76 5.06 -2.11
N VAL A 262 9.16 6.11 -1.54
CA VAL A 262 9.09 7.45 -2.14
C VAL A 262 10.47 8.09 -2.23
N GLU A 263 11.27 7.98 -1.17
CA GLU A 263 12.63 8.52 -1.11
C GLU A 263 13.67 7.62 -1.82
N ASN A 264 13.23 6.50 -2.39
CA ASN A 264 14.09 5.52 -3.07
C ASN A 264 15.26 5.05 -2.20
N ARG A 265 14.97 4.70 -0.95
CA ARG A 265 15.95 4.20 0.02
C ARG A 265 16.22 2.70 -0.16
N PRO A 266 17.34 2.18 0.34
CA PRO A 266 17.59 0.75 0.39
C PRO A 266 16.52 0.02 1.22
N ILE A 267 16.08 -1.15 0.77
CA ILE A 267 15.08 -1.95 1.51
C ILE A 267 15.59 -2.43 2.87
N SER A 268 16.90 -2.41 3.12
CA SER A 268 17.49 -2.66 4.45
C SER A 268 16.92 -1.74 5.52
N GLU A 269 16.46 -0.55 5.18
CA GLU A 269 15.80 0.37 6.11
C GLU A 269 14.39 -0.11 6.53
N LEU A 270 13.81 -1.09 5.82
CA LEU A 270 12.62 -1.80 6.31
C LEU A 270 12.93 -2.72 7.49
N VAL A 271 14.19 -3.09 7.68
CA VAL A 271 14.67 -3.86 8.84
C VAL A 271 15.12 -2.93 9.96
N ASP A 272 15.92 -1.92 9.63
CA ASP A 272 16.52 -1.01 10.59
C ASP A 272 16.65 0.39 10.00
N SER A 273 15.76 1.30 10.39
CA SER A 273 15.77 2.70 9.99
C SER A 273 16.16 3.61 11.14
N ASP A 274 16.76 4.76 10.81
CA ASP A 274 17.06 5.85 11.75
C ASP A 274 15.87 6.78 11.99
N PHE A 275 14.68 6.38 11.53
CA PHE A 275 13.42 7.11 11.70
C PHE A 275 12.25 6.14 11.88
N THR A 276 11.16 6.68 12.42
CA THR A 276 9.84 6.07 12.41
C THR A 276 8.78 7.17 12.32
N TYR A 277 7.51 6.77 12.24
CA TYR A 277 6.38 7.70 12.29
C TYR A 277 5.58 7.51 13.56
N ARG A 278 5.39 8.59 14.30
CA ARG A 278 4.64 8.54 15.57
C ARG A 278 3.61 9.65 15.64
N SER A 279 2.42 9.27 16.05
CA SER A 279 1.46 10.21 16.60
C SER A 279 1.80 10.48 18.08
N HIS A 280 1.20 11.53 18.65
CA HIS A 280 1.29 11.76 20.09
C HIS A 280 0.92 10.52 20.90
N LEU A 281 -0.16 9.82 20.53
CA LEU A 281 -0.58 8.58 21.19
C LEU A 281 0.46 7.49 21.18
N LEU A 282 1.12 7.26 20.04
CA LEU A 282 2.16 6.23 19.95
C LEU A 282 3.42 6.62 20.72
N THR A 283 3.78 7.91 20.72
CA THR A 283 4.92 8.40 21.50
C THR A 283 4.72 8.11 22.99
N GLU A 284 3.59 8.49 23.56
CA GLU A 284 3.27 8.25 24.97
C GLU A 284 3.16 6.74 25.25
N TRP A 285 2.58 5.99 24.33
CA TRP A 285 2.43 4.54 24.45
C TRP A 285 3.77 3.81 24.60
N TYR A 286 4.72 4.09 23.72
CA TYR A 286 6.06 3.47 23.78
C TYR A 286 6.90 3.92 24.98
N GLN A 287 6.54 5.05 25.58
CA GLN A 287 7.13 5.53 26.85
C GLN A 287 6.45 4.95 28.09
N GLY A 288 5.46 4.08 27.91
CA GLY A 288 4.70 3.45 29.01
C GLY A 288 3.77 4.42 29.76
N ARG A 289 3.47 5.58 29.15
CA ARG A 289 2.58 6.58 29.73
C ARG A 289 1.15 6.39 29.20
N ALA A 290 0.17 6.68 30.06
CA ALA A 290 -1.21 6.82 29.63
C ALA A 290 -1.31 8.11 28.79
N ALA A 291 -1.61 8.00 27.52
CA ALA A 291 -1.82 9.16 26.68
C ALA A 291 -3.08 9.88 27.11
N THR A 292 -2.94 11.09 27.60
CA THR A 292 -4.05 12.00 27.83
C THR A 292 -4.18 12.91 26.61
N TYR A 293 -5.31 12.83 25.92
CA TYR A 293 -5.63 13.88 24.96
C TYR A 293 -6.15 15.11 25.71
N PRO A 294 -5.69 16.32 25.35
CA PRO A 294 -6.39 17.53 25.72
C PRO A 294 -7.84 17.41 25.22
N ILE A 295 -8.81 17.76 26.04
CA ILE A 295 -10.27 17.63 25.80
C ILE A 295 -10.74 18.21 24.44
N ASN A 296 -9.90 19.02 23.79
CA ASN A 296 -10.20 19.74 22.55
C ASN A 296 -9.51 19.18 21.30
N VAL A 297 -8.89 18.00 21.33
CA VAL A 297 -8.29 17.41 20.12
C VAL A 297 -9.40 16.90 19.21
N ASN A 298 -9.50 17.54 18.04
CA ASN A 298 -10.35 17.03 16.99
C ASN A 298 -9.74 15.72 16.48
N LEU A 299 -10.31 14.59 16.86
CA LEU A 299 -9.86 13.23 16.50
C LEU A 299 -9.84 12.95 14.98
N ARG A 300 -10.30 13.91 14.17
CA ARG A 300 -10.23 13.83 12.71
C ARG A 300 -8.86 14.20 12.15
N HIS A 301 -7.98 14.77 12.96
CA HIS A 301 -6.62 15.13 12.58
C HIS A 301 -5.63 14.29 13.39
N ILE A 302 -5.30 13.12 12.86
CA ILE A 302 -4.23 12.30 13.41
C ILE A 302 -2.93 12.74 12.71
N ASP A 303 -2.15 13.54 13.40
CA ASP A 303 -0.85 13.98 12.90
C ASP A 303 0.21 12.92 13.21
N PHE A 304 0.77 12.33 12.17
CA PHE A 304 1.95 11.49 12.26
C PHE A 304 3.19 12.32 11.90
N THR A 305 4.15 12.34 12.80
CA THR A 305 5.40 13.04 12.58
C THR A 305 6.52 12.05 12.37
N ARG A 306 7.33 12.27 11.33
CA ARG A 306 8.58 11.55 11.16
C ARG A 306 9.50 11.86 12.33
N THR A 307 9.82 10.86 13.10
CA THR A 307 10.59 10.96 14.34
C THR A 307 11.96 10.32 14.14
N PRO A 308 13.07 11.05 14.29
CA PRO A 308 14.41 10.46 14.24
C PRO A 308 14.60 9.49 15.41
N LEU A 309 15.31 8.41 15.16
CA LEU A 309 15.61 7.38 16.14
C LEU A 309 17.11 7.27 16.38
N THR A 310 17.50 7.31 17.66
CA THR A 310 18.84 6.96 18.11
C THR A 310 18.87 5.57 18.76
N ASP A 311 17.70 5.08 19.16
CA ASP A 311 17.52 3.78 19.80
C ASP A 311 17.10 2.74 18.76
N ARG A 312 18.04 1.91 18.37
CA ARG A 312 17.84 0.85 17.37
C ARG A 312 16.89 -0.28 17.79
N ARG A 313 16.42 -0.29 19.04
CA ARG A 313 15.31 -1.16 19.44
C ARG A 313 14.05 -0.85 18.66
N TYR A 314 13.91 0.38 18.18
CA TYR A 314 12.82 0.83 17.29
C TYR A 314 13.32 1.00 15.86
N GLY A 315 12.43 1.33 14.94
CA GLY A 315 12.76 1.53 13.53
C GLY A 315 12.58 0.28 12.66
N GLY A 316 12.45 0.50 11.38
CA GLY A 316 12.00 -0.52 10.43
C GLY A 316 10.55 -0.94 10.65
N VAL A 317 10.14 -2.06 10.05
CA VAL A 317 8.76 -2.58 10.18
C VAL A 317 8.66 -3.69 11.22
N ILE A 318 9.75 -4.39 11.52
CA ILE A 318 9.78 -5.59 12.35
C ILE A 318 9.41 -5.27 13.81
N THR A 319 9.88 -4.15 14.32
CA THR A 319 9.80 -3.78 15.75
C THR A 319 8.64 -2.82 16.05
N THR A 320 7.69 -2.67 15.15
CA THR A 320 6.51 -1.81 15.35
C THR A 320 5.47 -2.46 16.27
N GLY A 321 4.74 -1.63 17.00
CA GLY A 321 3.66 -2.09 17.88
C GLY A 321 2.60 -2.91 17.15
N ALA A 322 2.31 -2.56 15.89
CA ALA A 322 1.40 -3.32 15.04
C ALA A 322 1.79 -4.79 14.93
N VAL A 323 3.06 -5.06 14.61
CA VAL A 323 3.58 -6.44 14.48
C VAL A 323 3.51 -7.16 15.82
N MET A 324 3.86 -6.49 16.91
CA MET A 324 3.82 -7.10 18.24
C MET A 324 2.40 -7.48 18.66
N VAL A 325 1.42 -6.60 18.44
CA VAL A 325 0.03 -6.86 18.82
C VAL A 325 -0.59 -7.96 17.96
N MET A 326 -0.47 -7.88 16.63
CA MET A 326 -1.10 -8.87 15.75
C MET A 326 -0.47 -10.28 15.82
N THR A 327 0.71 -10.40 16.43
CA THR A 327 1.41 -11.67 16.61
C THR A 327 1.42 -12.13 18.06
N SER A 328 0.54 -11.58 18.90
CA SER A 328 0.38 -11.92 20.31
C SER A 328 -1.00 -12.50 20.57
N GLY A 329 -1.12 -13.21 21.71
CA GLY A 329 -2.40 -13.64 22.24
C GLY A 329 -3.06 -12.57 23.13
N PRO A 330 -4.26 -12.85 23.65
CA PRO A 330 -4.98 -11.90 24.50
C PRO A 330 -4.22 -11.53 25.79
N PHE A 331 -3.44 -12.45 26.34
CA PHE A 331 -2.83 -12.32 27.67
C PHE A 331 -1.30 -12.19 27.63
N ARG A 332 -0.64 -12.65 26.54
CA ARG A 332 0.82 -12.66 26.45
C ARG A 332 1.31 -12.61 25.00
N SER A 333 2.62 -12.31 24.86
CA SER A 333 3.37 -12.50 23.63
C SER A 333 3.41 -13.98 23.21
N LEU A 334 3.41 -14.22 21.89
CA LEU A 334 3.49 -15.56 21.31
C LEU A 334 4.74 -15.67 20.42
N PRO A 335 5.90 -16.10 20.98
CA PRO A 335 7.16 -16.18 20.22
C PRO A 335 7.04 -17.02 18.94
N ILE A 336 6.30 -18.13 18.97
CA ILE A 336 6.10 -18.96 17.79
C ILE A 336 5.40 -18.20 16.68
N THR A 337 4.33 -17.47 17.00
CA THR A 337 3.58 -16.65 16.03
C THR A 337 4.43 -15.49 15.51
N ARG A 338 5.23 -14.83 16.37
CA ARG A 338 6.21 -13.82 15.98
C ARG A 338 7.26 -14.38 15.02
N GLY A 339 7.83 -15.54 15.37
CA GLY A 339 8.82 -16.22 14.54
C GLY A 339 8.26 -16.67 13.19
N SER A 340 7.04 -17.21 13.19
CA SER A 340 6.32 -17.56 11.96
C SER A 340 6.06 -16.34 11.08
N TRP A 341 5.70 -15.19 11.67
CA TRP A 341 5.53 -13.94 10.93
C TRP A 341 6.85 -13.47 10.32
N VAL A 342 7.94 -13.44 11.09
CA VAL A 342 9.27 -13.06 10.58
C VAL A 342 9.70 -14.01 9.46
N SER A 343 9.56 -15.32 9.64
CA SER A 343 9.89 -16.31 8.61
C SER A 343 9.09 -16.10 7.33
N SER A 344 7.78 -15.88 7.45
CA SER A 344 6.88 -15.71 6.31
C SER A 344 7.05 -14.36 5.61
N VAL A 345 7.13 -13.25 6.38
CA VAL A 345 7.09 -11.88 5.86
C VAL A 345 8.49 -11.40 5.48
N ILE A 346 9.46 -11.58 6.36
CA ILE A 346 10.82 -11.07 6.14
C ILE A 346 11.63 -12.00 5.24
N PHE A 347 11.48 -13.32 5.41
CA PHE A 347 12.29 -14.30 4.66
C PHE A 347 11.52 -15.06 3.57
N ASN A 348 10.21 -14.83 3.42
CA ASN A 348 9.36 -15.55 2.45
C ASN A 348 9.52 -17.08 2.55
N ASP A 349 9.67 -17.58 3.79
CA ASP A 349 9.83 -19.00 4.13
C ASP A 349 8.78 -19.37 5.19
N PRO A 350 7.48 -19.44 4.83
CA PRO A 350 6.43 -19.77 5.78
C PRO A 350 6.64 -21.19 6.33
N PRO A 351 6.53 -21.38 7.66
CA PRO A 351 6.60 -22.71 8.23
C PRO A 351 5.43 -23.57 7.75
N GLU A 352 5.64 -24.88 7.69
CA GLU A 352 4.57 -25.84 7.46
C GLU A 352 3.47 -25.72 8.53
N PRO A 353 2.21 -25.96 8.19
CA PRO A 353 1.14 -26.00 9.17
C PRO A 353 1.46 -26.98 10.29
N PRO A 354 1.10 -26.68 11.55
CA PRO A 354 1.30 -27.62 12.64
C PRO A 354 0.54 -28.93 12.36
N PRO A 355 1.08 -30.08 12.78
CA PRO A 355 0.36 -31.35 12.69
C PRO A 355 -0.99 -31.29 13.44
N ASP A 356 -1.98 -32.04 12.98
CA ASP A 356 -3.21 -32.25 13.72
C ASP A 356 -2.88 -32.84 15.12
N ASN A 357 -3.55 -32.36 16.16
CA ASN A 357 -3.38 -32.77 17.55
C ASN A 357 -2.11 -32.24 18.27
N VAL A 358 -1.56 -31.12 17.86
CA VAL A 358 -0.61 -30.37 18.72
C VAL A 358 -1.38 -29.78 19.89
N PRO A 359 -1.05 -30.11 21.14
CA PRO A 359 -1.68 -29.48 22.30
C PRO A 359 -1.43 -27.99 22.28
N ASP A 360 -2.49 -27.19 22.39
CA ASP A 360 -2.35 -25.76 22.58
C ASP A 360 -1.52 -25.49 23.84
N LEU A 361 -0.43 -24.73 23.68
CA LEU A 361 0.21 -24.11 24.82
C LEU A 361 -0.81 -23.19 25.47
N LYS A 362 -1.30 -23.54 26.66
CA LYS A 362 -2.26 -22.72 27.41
C LYS A 362 -1.82 -21.27 27.37
N ALA A 363 -2.75 -20.41 26.98
CA ALA A 363 -2.44 -19.02 26.59
C ALA A 363 -2.26 -18.07 27.78
N ASP A 364 -2.36 -18.54 29.03
CA ASP A 364 -2.32 -17.70 30.22
C ASP A 364 -0.91 -17.62 30.85
N ASP A 365 -0.54 -16.44 31.30
CA ASP A 365 0.68 -16.21 32.06
C ASP A 365 0.62 -16.81 33.47
N ASP A 366 -0.58 -17.06 34.00
CA ASP A 366 -0.77 -17.55 35.38
C ASP A 366 -0.21 -18.96 35.54
N THR A 367 -0.35 -19.81 34.53
CA THR A 367 0.26 -21.18 34.55
C THR A 367 1.79 -21.09 34.51
N LEU A 368 2.40 -20.20 33.74
CA LEU A 368 3.83 -19.97 33.68
C LEU A 368 4.34 -19.41 35.02
N GLN A 369 3.60 -18.49 35.61
CA GLN A 369 3.92 -17.92 36.92
C GLN A 369 3.89 -18.99 38.04
N ALA A 370 2.89 -19.85 38.03
CA ALA A 370 2.77 -20.94 39.00
C ALA A 370 3.92 -21.95 38.87
N GLU A 371 4.43 -22.19 37.65
CA GLU A 371 5.53 -23.12 37.40
C GLU A 371 6.93 -22.47 37.55
N GLY A 372 7.04 -21.16 37.72
CA GLY A 372 8.29 -20.42 37.81
C GLY A 372 9.16 -20.48 36.53
N LEU A 373 8.54 -20.72 35.38
CA LEU A 373 9.23 -20.92 34.10
C LEU A 373 9.06 -19.72 33.19
N THR A 374 10.08 -19.44 32.36
CA THR A 374 9.96 -18.53 31.22
C THR A 374 9.24 -19.22 30.08
N VAL A 375 8.68 -18.42 29.15
CA VAL A 375 8.07 -18.91 27.89
C VAL A 375 9.07 -19.77 27.12
N ARG A 376 10.35 -19.37 27.07
CA ARG A 376 11.43 -20.12 26.41
C ARG A 376 11.64 -21.50 27.04
N GLN A 377 11.69 -21.58 28.36
CA GLN A 377 11.86 -22.85 29.07
C GLN A 377 10.68 -23.79 28.81
N LYS A 378 9.47 -23.29 28.82
CA LYS A 378 8.26 -24.08 28.52
C LYS A 378 8.26 -24.58 27.08
N LEU A 379 8.59 -23.71 26.11
CA LEU A 379 8.68 -24.08 24.69
C LEU A 379 9.79 -25.12 24.45
N LYS A 380 10.93 -25.03 25.16
CA LYS A 380 12.01 -26.02 25.06
C LYS A 380 11.54 -27.39 25.51
N GLN A 381 10.69 -27.50 26.53
CA GLN A 381 10.08 -28.78 26.93
C GLN A 381 9.16 -29.33 25.83
N HIS A 382 8.36 -28.47 25.18
CA HIS A 382 7.46 -28.85 24.09
C HIS A 382 8.22 -29.26 22.81
N SER A 383 9.25 -28.53 22.44
CA SER A 383 10.05 -28.75 21.22
C SER A 383 11.01 -29.94 21.34
N SER A 384 11.10 -30.60 22.49
CA SER A 384 11.90 -31.85 22.68
C SER A 384 11.35 -33.04 21.88
N ASN A 385 10.09 -32.97 21.43
CA ASN A 385 9.51 -33.95 20.52
C ASN A 385 10.11 -33.79 19.10
N ALA A 386 10.65 -34.89 18.56
CA ALA A 386 11.34 -34.94 17.28
C ALA A 386 10.45 -34.41 16.11
N LYS A 387 9.12 -34.58 16.18
CA LYS A 387 8.18 -34.09 15.18
C LYS A 387 8.05 -32.55 15.19
N CYS A 388 8.26 -31.93 16.35
CA CYS A 388 8.15 -30.50 16.55
C CYS A 388 9.49 -29.75 16.35
N ALA A 389 10.59 -30.44 16.67
CA ALA A 389 11.95 -29.89 16.72
C ALA A 389 12.40 -29.25 15.39
N GLY A 390 11.99 -29.79 14.23
CA GLY A 390 12.39 -29.30 12.92
C GLY A 390 11.89 -27.89 12.64
N CYS A 391 10.60 -27.62 12.87
CA CYS A 391 9.99 -26.31 12.70
C CYS A 391 10.48 -25.33 13.77
N HIS A 392 10.48 -25.75 15.05
CA HIS A 392 10.89 -24.89 16.16
C HIS A 392 12.34 -24.40 16.04
N LYS A 393 13.27 -25.25 15.55
CA LYS A 393 14.66 -24.84 15.30
C LYS A 393 14.77 -23.64 14.35
N LYS A 394 13.83 -23.50 13.40
CA LYS A 394 13.82 -22.40 12.44
C LYS A 394 13.13 -21.15 13.01
N ILE A 395 11.94 -21.31 13.61
CA ILE A 395 11.09 -20.18 13.97
C ILE A 395 11.34 -19.61 15.37
N ASP A 396 11.74 -20.46 16.35
CA ASP A 396 11.94 -20.02 17.72
C ASP A 396 12.97 -18.88 17.87
N PRO A 397 14.17 -18.97 17.24
CA PRO A 397 15.14 -17.88 17.34
C PRO A 397 14.58 -16.55 16.81
N LEU A 398 13.79 -16.60 15.73
CA LEU A 398 13.18 -15.41 15.11
C LEU A 398 12.14 -14.75 16.02
N GLY A 399 11.36 -15.58 16.71
CA GLY A 399 10.32 -15.09 17.60
C GLY A 399 10.87 -14.60 18.93
N PHE A 400 11.84 -15.31 19.52
CA PHE A 400 12.48 -14.88 20.76
C PHE A 400 13.29 -13.60 20.63
N ALA A 401 13.84 -13.30 19.44
CA ALA A 401 14.47 -12.01 19.15
C ALA A 401 13.58 -10.80 19.47
N LEU A 402 12.25 -10.98 19.43
CA LEU A 402 11.25 -9.95 19.66
C LEU A 402 10.60 -10.02 21.06
N GLU A 403 11.09 -10.86 21.96
CA GLU A 403 10.40 -11.14 23.22
C GLU A 403 10.58 -10.04 24.27
N ASN A 404 11.54 -9.13 24.07
CA ASN A 404 11.63 -7.90 24.85
C ASN A 404 10.48 -6.92 24.59
N TYR A 405 9.63 -7.16 23.58
CA TYR A 405 8.37 -6.42 23.44
C TYR A 405 7.23 -7.21 24.08
N ASP A 406 6.47 -6.56 24.92
CA ASP A 406 5.26 -7.15 25.45
C ASP A 406 4.21 -7.41 24.35
N LEU A 407 3.05 -7.91 24.72
CA LEU A 407 1.98 -8.18 23.76
C LEU A 407 1.40 -6.90 23.13
N LEU A 408 1.66 -5.73 23.72
CA LEU A 408 1.20 -4.43 23.27
C LEU A 408 2.30 -3.60 22.56
N GLY A 409 3.47 -4.18 22.32
CA GLY A 409 4.60 -3.55 21.63
C GLY A 409 5.45 -2.64 22.54
N ARG A 410 5.26 -2.65 23.84
CA ARG A 410 6.08 -1.89 24.79
C ARG A 410 7.32 -2.71 25.18
N TRP A 411 8.43 -2.01 25.37
CA TRP A 411 9.68 -2.65 25.80
C TRP A 411 9.61 -3.16 27.23
N ARG A 412 10.16 -4.36 27.48
CA ARG A 412 10.33 -4.97 28.79
C ARG A 412 11.66 -5.71 28.90
N ASP A 413 12.34 -5.61 30.04
CA ASP A 413 13.53 -6.40 30.35
C ASP A 413 13.14 -7.68 31.08
N ASN A 414 12.03 -7.67 31.81
CA ASN A 414 11.52 -8.79 32.57
C ASN A 414 10.05 -9.09 32.20
N TYR A 415 9.68 -10.35 32.31
CA TYR A 415 8.27 -10.77 32.29
C TYR A 415 7.53 -10.25 33.51
N ARG A 416 6.20 -10.30 33.50
CA ARG A 416 5.37 -9.96 34.69
C ARG A 416 5.67 -10.85 35.88
N THR A 417 6.23 -12.04 35.66
CA THR A 417 6.72 -12.98 36.69
C THR A 417 7.99 -12.51 37.38
N GLY A 418 8.61 -11.41 36.94
CA GLY A 418 9.91 -10.95 37.43
C GLY A 418 11.12 -11.66 36.79
N LEU A 419 10.91 -12.71 36.01
CA LEU A 419 11.97 -13.43 35.31
C LEU A 419 12.49 -12.61 34.14
N GLN A 420 13.82 -12.59 33.95
CA GLN A 420 14.47 -11.87 32.88
C GLN A 420 14.09 -12.46 31.50
N VAL A 421 13.86 -11.57 30.53
CA VAL A 421 13.64 -11.95 29.14
C VAL A 421 14.97 -12.38 28.52
N ASP A 422 14.99 -13.57 27.92
CA ASP A 422 16.10 -14.04 27.10
C ASP A 422 15.70 -13.95 25.63
N ALA A 423 16.17 -12.91 24.94
CA ALA A 423 15.91 -12.67 23.51
C ALA A 423 17.03 -13.20 22.60
N SER A 424 18.01 -13.92 23.16
CA SER A 424 19.15 -14.45 22.42
C SER A 424 18.73 -15.51 21.40
N GLY A 425 19.54 -15.67 20.36
CA GLY A 425 19.30 -16.69 19.36
C GLY A 425 20.40 -16.75 18.31
N LYS A 426 20.15 -17.53 17.27
CA LYS A 426 21.09 -17.68 16.15
C LYS A 426 20.31 -17.69 14.83
N LEU A 427 20.55 -16.69 13.98
CA LEU A 427 19.94 -16.61 12.66
C LEU A 427 20.64 -17.58 11.70
N PHE A 428 19.87 -18.44 11.03
CA PHE A 428 20.31 -19.43 10.04
C PHE A 428 21.46 -20.34 10.51
N GLY A 429 21.63 -20.49 11.84
CA GLY A 429 22.74 -21.25 12.40
C GLY A 429 24.12 -20.60 12.22
N LYS A 430 24.18 -19.33 11.79
CA LYS A 430 25.42 -18.60 11.48
C LYS A 430 25.67 -17.39 12.39
N HIS A 431 24.66 -16.55 12.59
CA HIS A 431 24.79 -15.26 13.25
C HIS A 431 24.17 -15.31 14.64
N ASP A 432 25.01 -15.32 15.67
CA ASP A 432 24.55 -15.23 17.06
C ASP A 432 24.11 -13.80 17.38
N PHE A 433 23.02 -13.66 18.12
CA PHE A 433 22.54 -12.39 18.63
C PHE A 433 22.05 -12.52 20.07
N LYS A 434 22.09 -11.43 20.84
CA LYS A 434 21.68 -11.40 22.26
C LYS A 434 20.33 -10.71 22.45
N ASP A 435 19.96 -9.82 21.54
CA ASP A 435 18.79 -8.97 21.61
C ASP A 435 18.30 -8.62 20.19
N VAL A 436 17.28 -7.79 20.11
CA VAL A 436 16.69 -7.36 18.84
C VAL A 436 17.65 -6.53 17.97
N VAL A 437 18.57 -5.79 18.56
CA VAL A 437 19.56 -5.00 17.81
C VAL A 437 20.53 -5.95 17.11
N GLY A 438 21.08 -6.91 17.85
CA GLY A 438 21.89 -7.96 17.27
C GLY A 438 21.15 -8.82 16.26
N PHE A 439 19.83 -9.03 16.44
CA PHE A 439 19.00 -9.71 15.44
C PHE A 439 18.87 -8.89 14.15
N LYS A 440 18.64 -7.58 14.23
CA LYS A 440 18.64 -6.69 13.06
C LYS A 440 19.99 -6.75 12.34
N ASP A 441 21.11 -6.70 13.08
CA ASP A 441 22.46 -6.83 12.50
C ASP A 441 22.62 -8.17 11.77
N ALA A 442 22.12 -9.27 12.34
CA ALA A 442 22.15 -10.59 11.72
C ALA A 442 21.31 -10.63 10.41
N VAL A 443 20.14 -10.01 10.39
CA VAL A 443 19.31 -9.88 9.17
C VAL A 443 20.03 -9.06 8.11
N LEU A 444 20.64 -7.94 8.49
CA LEU A 444 21.40 -7.08 7.59
C LEU A 444 22.68 -7.72 7.06
N ALA A 445 23.32 -8.61 7.83
CA ALA A 445 24.42 -9.44 7.36
C ALA A 445 23.99 -10.42 6.24
N GLU A 446 22.72 -10.80 6.24
CA GLU A 446 22.10 -11.65 5.20
C GLU A 446 21.15 -10.83 4.30
N LYS A 447 21.50 -9.56 4.01
CA LYS A 447 20.67 -8.65 3.21
C LYS A 447 20.30 -9.19 1.83
N ASP A 448 21.16 -10.02 1.24
CA ASP A 448 20.89 -10.67 -0.05
C ASP A 448 19.72 -11.68 0.07
N VAL A 449 19.61 -12.38 1.21
CA VAL A 449 18.50 -13.30 1.50
C VAL A 449 17.21 -12.52 1.69
N PHE A 450 17.27 -11.44 2.47
CA PHE A 450 16.12 -10.55 2.68
C PHE A 450 15.65 -9.92 1.36
N ALA A 451 16.58 -9.40 0.54
CA ALA A 451 16.25 -8.79 -0.75
C ALA A 451 15.55 -9.79 -1.69
N LYS A 452 16.07 -11.01 -1.78
CA LYS A 452 15.43 -12.07 -2.57
C LYS A 452 14.02 -12.41 -2.06
N ALA A 453 13.84 -12.48 -0.77
CA ALA A 453 12.54 -12.71 -0.15
C ALA A 453 11.56 -11.57 -0.45
N PHE A 454 11.99 -10.33 -0.30
CA PHE A 454 11.20 -9.14 -0.62
C PHE A 454 10.79 -9.10 -2.10
N ILE A 455 11.75 -9.37 -3.02
CA ILE A 455 11.48 -9.44 -4.46
C ILE A 455 10.42 -10.51 -4.78
N LYS A 456 10.46 -11.67 -4.12
CA LYS A 456 9.43 -12.71 -4.29
C LYS A 456 8.04 -12.21 -3.89
N HIS A 457 7.91 -11.45 -2.79
CA HIS A 457 6.65 -10.86 -2.39
C HIS A 457 6.14 -9.86 -3.42
N VAL A 458 7.01 -8.94 -3.86
CA VAL A 458 6.65 -7.94 -4.88
C VAL A 458 6.28 -8.59 -6.21
N LEU A 459 7.05 -9.61 -6.63
CA LEU A 459 6.78 -10.34 -7.86
C LEU A 459 5.45 -11.10 -7.80
N SER A 460 5.15 -11.76 -6.67
CA SER A 460 3.87 -12.44 -6.46
C SER A 460 2.70 -11.46 -6.52
N TYR A 461 2.86 -10.27 -5.93
CA TYR A 461 1.86 -9.20 -5.99
C TYR A 461 1.67 -8.70 -7.43
N GLY A 462 2.77 -8.38 -8.15
CA GLY A 462 2.71 -7.87 -9.52
C GLY A 462 2.17 -8.87 -10.53
N LEU A 463 2.38 -10.18 -10.31
CA LEU A 463 1.85 -11.25 -11.14
C LEU A 463 0.42 -11.68 -10.73
N GLY A 464 -0.05 -11.27 -9.55
CA GLY A 464 -1.37 -11.62 -9.02
C GLY A 464 -1.56 -13.13 -8.76
N ARG A 465 -0.48 -13.88 -8.51
CA ARG A 465 -0.52 -15.34 -8.30
C ARG A 465 0.64 -15.85 -7.47
N GLN A 466 0.53 -17.09 -7.02
CA GLN A 466 1.66 -17.80 -6.41
C GLN A 466 2.80 -18.00 -7.40
N LEU A 467 4.04 -17.93 -6.89
CA LEU A 467 5.23 -18.06 -7.70
C LEU A 467 5.53 -19.52 -8.07
N THR A 468 5.73 -19.76 -9.36
CA THR A 468 6.26 -21.02 -9.90
C THR A 468 7.77 -21.13 -9.68
N LEU A 469 8.36 -22.25 -10.09
CA LEU A 469 9.83 -22.42 -10.06
C LEU A 469 10.53 -21.40 -10.95
N ALA A 470 10.00 -21.13 -12.15
CA ALA A 470 10.55 -20.13 -13.07
C ALA A 470 10.53 -18.72 -12.46
N ASP A 471 9.46 -18.34 -11.78
CA ASP A 471 9.38 -17.05 -11.10
C ASP A 471 10.39 -16.92 -9.95
N ARG A 472 10.68 -18.03 -9.25
CA ARG A 472 11.69 -18.05 -8.18
C ARG A 472 13.11 -17.88 -8.73
N ILE A 473 13.41 -18.46 -9.90
CA ILE A 473 14.67 -18.25 -10.62
C ILE A 473 14.77 -16.79 -11.06
N ALA A 474 13.71 -16.24 -11.67
CA ALA A 474 13.66 -14.83 -12.04
C ALA A 474 13.88 -13.90 -10.83
N ALA A 475 13.33 -14.22 -9.67
CA ALA A 475 13.56 -13.45 -8.45
C ALA A 475 15.04 -13.44 -8.02
N GLU A 476 15.80 -14.50 -8.29
CA GLU A 476 17.26 -14.55 -8.04
C GLU A 476 18.03 -13.66 -9.02
N GLU A 477 17.66 -13.68 -10.29
CA GLU A 477 18.25 -12.82 -11.33
C GLU A 477 17.98 -11.34 -11.03
N ILE A 478 16.74 -11.00 -10.68
CA ILE A 478 16.34 -9.64 -10.30
C ILE A 478 17.09 -9.19 -9.04
N ALA A 479 17.25 -10.05 -8.03
CA ALA A 479 18.02 -9.74 -6.83
C ALA A 479 19.48 -9.45 -7.17
N LYS A 480 20.11 -10.28 -8.01
CA LYS A 480 21.47 -10.08 -8.48
C LYS A 480 21.61 -8.75 -9.24
N ALA A 481 20.66 -8.41 -10.12
CA ALA A 481 20.65 -7.14 -10.84
C ALA A 481 20.48 -5.94 -9.91
N SER A 482 19.67 -6.05 -8.86
CA SER A 482 19.39 -4.97 -7.91
C SER A 482 20.51 -4.72 -6.90
N LYS A 483 21.42 -5.68 -6.73
CA LYS A 483 22.54 -5.60 -5.78
C LYS A 483 23.48 -4.43 -6.03
N LYS A 484 23.74 -4.09 -7.30
CA LYS A 484 24.57 -2.94 -7.68
C LYS A 484 24.05 -1.59 -7.22
N ASP A 485 22.74 -1.48 -7.02
CA ASP A 485 22.04 -0.29 -6.56
C ASP A 485 21.73 -0.36 -5.04
N ASP A 486 22.43 -1.24 -4.31
CA ASP A 486 22.23 -1.52 -2.88
C ASP A 486 20.78 -1.85 -2.53
N TYR A 487 20.08 -2.53 -3.42
CA TYR A 487 18.67 -2.89 -3.25
C TYR A 487 17.75 -1.70 -2.97
N LYS A 488 18.02 -0.54 -3.59
CA LYS A 488 17.11 0.59 -3.54
C LYS A 488 15.73 0.19 -4.05
N MET A 489 14.69 0.65 -3.39
CA MET A 489 13.32 0.21 -3.62
C MET A 489 12.88 0.34 -5.07
N ARG A 490 13.10 1.50 -5.69
CA ARG A 490 12.69 1.75 -7.09
C ARG A 490 13.53 0.97 -8.09
N ALA A 491 14.81 0.69 -7.78
CA ALA A 491 15.65 -0.14 -8.62
C ALA A 491 15.12 -1.59 -8.67
N ILE A 492 14.66 -2.12 -7.54
CA ILE A 492 13.99 -3.44 -7.49
C ILE A 492 12.74 -3.43 -8.37
N ILE A 493 11.87 -2.43 -8.22
CA ILE A 493 10.63 -2.33 -9.02
C ILE A 493 10.96 -2.28 -10.51
N LYS A 494 11.92 -1.44 -10.92
CA LYS A 494 12.37 -1.34 -12.31
C LYS A 494 12.87 -2.69 -12.84
N ASN A 495 13.75 -3.34 -12.09
CA ASN A 495 14.29 -4.64 -12.47
C ASN A 495 13.22 -5.73 -12.59
N ILE A 496 12.16 -5.68 -11.76
CA ILE A 496 11.00 -6.58 -11.88
C ILE A 496 10.26 -6.31 -13.19
N VAL A 497 9.92 -5.06 -13.46
CA VAL A 497 9.07 -4.70 -14.62
C VAL A 497 9.75 -4.96 -15.95
N ILE A 498 11.07 -4.69 -16.06
CA ILE A 498 11.81 -4.95 -17.32
C ILE A 498 12.17 -6.42 -17.52
N HIS A 499 12.00 -7.26 -16.49
CA HIS A 499 12.35 -8.68 -16.59
C HIS A 499 11.32 -9.43 -17.45
N PRO A 500 11.75 -10.38 -18.33
CA PRO A 500 10.85 -11.16 -19.19
C PRO A 500 9.69 -11.83 -18.44
N ILE A 501 9.90 -12.25 -17.19
CA ILE A 501 8.85 -12.86 -16.37
C ILE A 501 7.65 -11.93 -16.13
N PHE A 502 7.85 -10.63 -16.16
CA PHE A 502 6.81 -9.63 -16.02
C PHE A 502 6.28 -9.15 -17.38
N THR A 503 7.17 -8.90 -18.36
CA THR A 503 6.80 -8.40 -19.70
C THR A 503 6.18 -9.48 -20.58
N GLN A 504 6.71 -10.71 -20.51
CA GLN A 504 6.25 -11.84 -21.31
C GLN A 504 5.53 -12.83 -20.39
N ARG A 505 4.21 -12.69 -20.25
CA ARG A 505 3.45 -13.72 -19.55
C ARG A 505 3.42 -14.96 -20.42
N ASN A 506 4.06 -16.05 -19.98
CA ASN A 506 3.89 -17.35 -20.61
C ASN A 506 2.40 -17.71 -20.56
N GLU A 507 1.75 -17.70 -21.72
CA GLU A 507 0.43 -18.26 -21.92
C GLU A 507 0.56 -19.78 -21.74
N LYS A 508 0.20 -20.27 -20.55
CA LYS A 508 -0.05 -21.69 -20.28
C LYS A 508 -1.31 -21.81 -19.45
#